data_ebc7ddf606ffe806948a95b6e3b15ac8
#
_entry.id   ebc7ddf606ffe806948a95b6e3b15ac8
#
_cell.length_a   1.000
_cell.length_b   1.000
_cell.length_c   1.000
_cell.angle_alpha   90.00
_cell.angle_beta   90.00
_cell.angle_gamma   90.00
#
_symmetry.space_group_name_H-M   'P 1'
#
loop_
_entity.id
_entity.type
_entity.pdbx_description
1 polymer ?
#
loop_
_entity_poly.entity_id
_entity_poly.type
_entity_poly.pdbx_seq_one_letter_code
_entity_poly.pdbx_strand_id
1 'polypeptide(L)'
;MERHVMRVETFGGLAVWLDDQPLVRHGKRINKNLELLALLAINGRAPLSNEALAGLLWTGEESHNPAGTLKNAAYSLRRLLEQRGAGRELITVEDKQYRLAGDLVLEVDLWRAGQLAEQAVNQPDPARALEAWQELDGICCGDFLPQLADRPWVAGQASLVRNGWLAAARRAAALLLDGPERTGARQALAVCAEALLIFPDDMGLQIIRFAAMQRLNMKAAVRSQYPLLAERLMERQGQAPPARLRAIHQWATEGESRGREEMLRIRQKLANHEKNAPPGPYFCEYDQLPMLYAMARRQAARNGQTTVLLLVSAESQPGSAAAGPDQELRFLLSQTLRRGDVCCRYGHDQYLALLMLADPAHTDAVEHRLRAGWKPVNGRLELMFDFGGPLPQIASE
;
A
#
# COMPACT_ATOMS: atom_id res chain seq x y z
N MET A 1 25.00 -34.70 -1.85
CA MET A 1 25.38 -33.28 -1.68
C MET A 1 24.14 -32.58 -1.13
N GLU A 2 24.27 -31.94 0.00
CA GLU A 2 23.16 -31.10 0.52
C GLU A 2 22.96 -29.95 -0.46
N ARG A 3 21.70 -29.73 -0.88
CA ARG A 3 21.33 -28.62 -1.75
C ARG A 3 21.10 -27.39 -0.89
N HIS A 4 21.87 -26.35 -1.11
CA HIS A 4 21.66 -25.07 -0.45
C HIS A 4 20.39 -24.38 -0.96
N VAL A 5 19.64 -23.74 -0.07
CA VAL A 5 18.46 -22.95 -0.38
C VAL A 5 18.76 -21.47 -0.17
N MET A 6 18.61 -20.66 -1.19
CA MET A 6 18.76 -19.21 -1.10
C MET A 6 17.39 -18.55 -1.31
N ARG A 7 16.88 -17.91 -0.25
CA ARG A 7 15.67 -17.11 -0.30
C ARG A 7 16.03 -15.64 -0.43
N VAL A 8 15.44 -14.98 -1.41
CA VAL A 8 15.68 -13.56 -1.72
C VAL A 8 14.37 -12.82 -1.72
N GLU A 9 14.25 -11.83 -0.85
CA GLU A 9 13.14 -10.90 -0.80
C GLU A 9 13.59 -9.57 -1.37
N THR A 10 12.76 -9.00 -2.24
CA THR A 10 13.05 -7.79 -3.00
C THR A 10 12.03 -6.68 -2.74
N PHE A 11 10.85 -7.00 -2.21
CA PHE A 11 9.82 -6.01 -1.87
C PHE A 11 10.08 -5.43 -0.47
N GLY A 12 9.98 -4.08 -0.37
CA GLY A 12 10.33 -3.35 0.85
C GLY A 12 11.84 -3.26 1.12
N GLY A 13 12.66 -3.85 0.24
CA GLY A 13 14.12 -3.84 0.30
C GLY A 13 14.73 -5.23 0.10
N LEU A 14 16.06 -5.25 -0.10
CA LEU A 14 16.76 -6.50 -0.27
C LEU A 14 16.95 -7.21 1.08
N ALA A 15 16.50 -8.45 1.17
CA ALA A 15 16.91 -9.38 2.21
C ALA A 15 17.24 -10.73 1.58
N VAL A 16 18.23 -11.41 2.12
CA VAL A 16 18.73 -12.69 1.58
C VAL A 16 19.04 -13.64 2.73
N TRP A 17 18.57 -14.86 2.60
CA TRP A 17 18.89 -15.97 3.51
C TRP A 17 19.56 -17.09 2.73
N LEU A 18 20.47 -17.77 3.37
CA LEU A 18 21.06 -19.01 2.89
C LEU A 18 20.86 -20.08 3.98
N ASP A 19 20.16 -21.16 3.66
CA ASP A 19 19.81 -22.24 4.60
C ASP A 19 19.24 -21.67 5.93
N ASP A 20 18.26 -20.75 5.81
CA ASP A 20 17.61 -20.01 6.90
C ASP A 20 18.53 -19.07 7.72
N GLN A 21 19.80 -18.96 7.35
CA GLN A 21 20.71 -18.00 7.96
C GLN A 21 20.66 -16.65 7.22
N PRO A 22 20.43 -15.53 7.90
CA PRO A 22 20.35 -14.22 7.25
C PRO A 22 21.73 -13.77 6.78
N LEU A 23 21.88 -13.60 5.46
CA LEU A 23 23.05 -12.98 4.82
C LEU A 23 22.90 -11.46 4.77
N VAL A 24 21.71 -10.99 4.38
CA VAL A 24 21.36 -9.58 4.27
C VAL A 24 20.00 -9.39 4.94
N ARG A 25 19.88 -8.39 5.80
CA ARG A 25 18.62 -8.02 6.44
C ARG A 25 18.03 -6.77 5.77
N HIS A 26 16.72 -6.64 5.77
CA HIS A 26 16.03 -5.42 5.33
C HIS A 26 16.62 -4.14 5.94
N GLY A 27 16.60 -3.05 5.20
CA GLY A 27 17.10 -1.74 5.65
C GLY A 27 18.61 -1.57 5.59
N LYS A 28 19.38 -2.60 5.25
CA LYS A 28 20.83 -2.47 5.05
C LYS A 28 21.11 -1.73 3.74
N ARG A 29 22.11 -0.83 3.76
CA ARG A 29 22.62 -0.20 2.54
C ARG A 29 23.14 -1.25 1.56
N ILE A 30 22.65 -1.21 0.33
CA ILE A 30 23.09 -2.09 -0.74
C ILE A 30 24.38 -1.52 -1.36
N ASN A 31 25.47 -2.29 -1.26
CA ASN A 31 26.71 -2.01 -1.99
C ASN A 31 26.73 -2.78 -3.31
N LYS A 32 27.73 -2.51 -4.16
CA LYS A 32 27.86 -3.16 -5.49
C LYS A 32 27.90 -4.70 -5.44
N ASN A 33 28.42 -5.28 -4.36
CA ASN A 33 28.46 -6.75 -4.21
C ASN A 33 27.04 -7.30 -3.97
N LEU A 34 26.25 -6.63 -3.15
CA LEU A 34 24.86 -7.02 -2.89
C LEU A 34 23.94 -6.71 -4.09
N GLU A 35 24.23 -5.63 -4.82
CA GLU A 35 23.56 -5.32 -6.09
C GLU A 35 23.84 -6.42 -7.13
N LEU A 36 25.08 -6.90 -7.23
CA LEU A 36 25.44 -8.04 -8.07
C LEU A 36 24.70 -9.32 -7.65
N LEU A 37 24.61 -9.60 -6.33
CA LEU A 37 23.86 -10.76 -5.82
C LEU A 37 22.39 -10.67 -6.22
N ALA A 38 21.76 -9.51 -6.03
CA ALA A 38 20.37 -9.28 -6.41
C ALA A 38 20.14 -9.51 -7.91
N LEU A 39 21.02 -8.96 -8.77
CA LEU A 39 20.95 -9.16 -10.23
C LEU A 39 21.06 -10.63 -10.61
N LEU A 40 22.02 -11.35 -10.05
CA LEU A 40 22.21 -12.78 -10.32
C LEU A 40 21.02 -13.61 -9.83
N ALA A 41 20.51 -13.31 -8.63
CA ALA A 41 19.36 -14.02 -8.07
C ALA A 41 18.09 -13.79 -8.89
N ILE A 42 17.78 -12.54 -9.24
CA ILE A 42 16.59 -12.18 -10.03
C ILE A 42 16.65 -12.79 -11.44
N ASN A 43 17.85 -12.81 -12.04
CA ASN A 43 18.05 -13.43 -13.36
C ASN A 43 18.03 -14.98 -13.33
N GLY A 44 18.05 -15.54 -12.13
CA GLY A 44 17.99 -16.99 -11.92
C GLY A 44 19.24 -17.71 -12.39
N ARG A 45 19.01 -18.74 -13.20
CA ARG A 45 20.12 -19.57 -13.73
C ARG A 45 20.64 -19.09 -15.09
N ALA A 46 20.02 -18.07 -15.67
CA ALA A 46 20.46 -17.53 -16.95
C ALA A 46 21.82 -16.82 -16.76
N PRO A 47 22.81 -17.13 -17.61
CA PRO A 47 24.11 -16.51 -17.49
C PRO A 47 24.07 -15.04 -17.92
N LEU A 48 24.76 -14.17 -17.19
CA LEU A 48 24.92 -12.76 -17.52
C LEU A 48 26.38 -12.48 -17.93
N SER A 49 26.56 -11.84 -19.08
CA SER A 49 27.88 -11.47 -19.55
C SER A 49 28.52 -10.36 -18.73
N ASN A 50 29.87 -10.30 -18.75
CA ASN A 50 30.60 -9.17 -18.14
C ASN A 50 30.09 -7.81 -18.56
N GLU A 51 29.78 -7.64 -19.85
CA GLU A 51 29.34 -6.38 -20.42
C GLU A 51 27.94 -6.01 -19.93
N ALA A 52 27.02 -7.00 -19.90
CA ALA A 52 25.67 -6.79 -19.40
C ALA A 52 25.70 -6.40 -17.92
N LEU A 53 26.44 -7.13 -17.08
CA LEU A 53 26.55 -6.81 -15.65
C LEU A 53 27.22 -5.47 -15.41
N ALA A 54 28.28 -5.15 -16.16
CA ALA A 54 28.94 -3.86 -16.05
C ALA A 54 27.99 -2.71 -16.40
N GLY A 55 27.22 -2.85 -17.48
CA GLY A 55 26.23 -1.85 -17.89
C GLY A 55 25.10 -1.66 -16.88
N LEU A 56 24.68 -2.72 -16.18
CA LEU A 56 23.62 -2.64 -15.16
C LEU A 56 24.13 -2.08 -13.83
N LEU A 57 25.38 -2.45 -13.42
CA LEU A 57 25.93 -2.05 -12.11
C LEU A 57 26.49 -0.62 -12.10
N TRP A 58 27.07 -0.15 -13.21
CA TRP A 58 27.76 1.16 -13.31
C TRP A 58 27.10 2.10 -14.32
N THR A 59 25.80 2.12 -14.41
CA THR A 59 25.06 3.03 -15.28
C THR A 59 25.39 4.49 -14.95
N GLY A 60 25.98 5.21 -15.89
CA GLY A 60 26.32 6.63 -15.74
C GLY A 60 27.57 6.92 -14.90
N GLU A 61 28.24 5.91 -14.34
CA GLU A 61 29.49 6.05 -13.62
C GLU A 61 30.67 5.74 -14.58
N GLU A 62 31.67 6.64 -14.64
CA GLU A 62 32.90 6.38 -15.34
C GLU A 62 33.75 5.36 -14.58
N SER A 63 33.67 4.10 -14.95
CA SER A 63 34.59 3.08 -14.47
C SER A 63 35.72 2.89 -15.47
N HIS A 64 36.94 3.21 -15.07
CA HIS A 64 38.13 3.02 -15.92
C HIS A 64 38.39 1.56 -16.23
N ASN A 65 37.90 0.60 -15.42
CA ASN A 65 38.04 -0.83 -15.64
C ASN A 65 36.83 -1.61 -15.11
N PRO A 66 35.68 -1.59 -15.82
CA PRO A 66 34.47 -2.28 -15.38
C PRO A 66 34.66 -3.79 -15.15
N ALA A 67 35.42 -4.45 -16.01
CA ALA A 67 35.70 -5.89 -15.91
C ALA A 67 36.50 -6.24 -14.67
N GLY A 68 37.50 -5.43 -14.31
CA GLY A 68 38.31 -5.61 -13.10
C GLY A 68 37.48 -5.37 -11.84
N THR A 69 36.65 -4.31 -11.85
CA THR A 69 35.77 -3.99 -10.73
C THR A 69 34.70 -5.07 -10.53
N LEU A 70 34.17 -5.65 -11.60
CA LEU A 70 33.21 -6.77 -11.52
C LEU A 70 33.85 -8.03 -10.93
N LYS A 71 35.10 -8.36 -11.32
CA LYS A 71 35.87 -9.48 -10.74
C LYS A 71 36.02 -9.29 -9.24
N ASN A 72 36.40 -8.09 -8.80
CA ASN A 72 36.55 -7.76 -7.38
C ASN A 72 35.23 -7.87 -6.61
N ALA A 73 34.13 -7.41 -7.19
CA ALA A 73 32.79 -7.53 -6.62
C ALA A 73 32.38 -9.00 -6.47
N ALA A 74 32.58 -9.81 -7.49
CA ALA A 74 32.29 -11.24 -7.47
C ALA A 74 33.17 -11.99 -6.46
N TYR A 75 34.48 -11.64 -6.36
CA TYR A 75 35.39 -12.20 -5.37
C TYR A 75 34.92 -11.87 -3.94
N SER A 76 34.58 -10.60 -3.70
CA SER A 76 34.12 -10.15 -2.38
C SER A 76 32.81 -10.83 -2.00
N LEU A 77 31.90 -11.01 -2.97
CA LEU A 77 30.64 -11.71 -2.78
C LEU A 77 30.85 -13.19 -2.46
N ARG A 78 31.72 -13.89 -3.20
CA ARG A 78 32.08 -15.27 -2.90
C ARG A 78 32.63 -15.42 -1.46
N ARG A 79 33.51 -14.52 -1.06
CA ARG A 79 34.06 -14.51 0.29
C ARG A 79 33.01 -14.30 1.36
N LEU A 80 32.03 -13.44 1.10
CA LEU A 80 30.85 -13.21 1.98
C LEU A 80 30.05 -14.51 2.14
N LEU A 81 29.79 -15.21 1.05
CA LEU A 81 29.04 -16.46 1.03
C LEU A 81 29.79 -17.57 1.76
N GLU A 82 31.12 -17.70 1.52
CA GLU A 82 31.98 -18.66 2.22
C GLU A 82 31.98 -18.47 3.75
N GLN A 83 32.05 -17.24 4.22
CA GLN A 83 32.00 -16.93 5.65
C GLN A 83 30.68 -17.35 6.32
N ARG A 84 29.67 -17.63 5.53
CA ARG A 84 28.32 -18.07 5.97
C ARG A 84 28.08 -19.55 5.69
N GLY A 85 29.13 -20.34 5.41
CA GLY A 85 29.02 -21.77 5.21
C GLY A 85 28.69 -22.22 3.79
N ALA A 86 28.49 -21.26 2.87
CA ALA A 86 28.28 -21.58 1.46
C ALA A 86 29.59 -21.96 0.78
N GLY A 87 29.57 -22.98 -0.09
CA GLY A 87 30.71 -23.34 -0.89
C GLY A 87 31.17 -22.24 -1.85
N ARG A 88 32.44 -22.22 -2.25
CA ARG A 88 32.98 -21.26 -3.25
C ARG A 88 32.25 -21.28 -4.59
N GLU A 89 31.58 -22.36 -4.88
CA GLU A 89 30.98 -22.64 -6.18
C GLU A 89 29.60 -22.00 -6.40
N LEU A 90 29.03 -21.29 -5.40
CA LEU A 90 27.70 -20.67 -5.55
C LEU A 90 27.63 -19.60 -6.65
N ILE A 91 28.78 -19.02 -7.04
CA ILE A 91 28.88 -18.13 -8.20
C ILE A 91 29.90 -18.72 -9.18
N THR A 92 29.40 -19.24 -10.29
CA THR A 92 30.23 -19.76 -11.36
C THR A 92 30.52 -18.68 -12.40
N VAL A 93 31.70 -18.75 -12.99
CA VAL A 93 32.11 -17.89 -14.11
C VAL A 93 32.71 -18.75 -15.19
N GLU A 94 31.99 -18.89 -16.29
CA GLU A 94 32.41 -19.64 -17.47
C GLU A 94 32.30 -18.71 -18.68
N ASP A 95 33.31 -18.66 -19.52
CA ASP A 95 33.32 -17.85 -20.76
C ASP A 95 32.92 -16.36 -20.55
N LYS A 96 33.43 -15.74 -19.46
CA LYS A 96 33.06 -14.36 -19.04
C LYS A 96 31.57 -14.18 -18.73
N GLN A 97 30.84 -15.24 -18.43
CA GLN A 97 29.46 -15.22 -18.01
C GLN A 97 29.35 -15.61 -16.53
N TYR A 98 28.59 -14.86 -15.79
CA TYR A 98 28.29 -15.07 -14.38
C TYR A 98 26.93 -15.68 -14.19
N ARG A 99 26.82 -16.66 -13.31
CA ARG A 99 25.56 -17.25 -12.87
C ARG A 99 25.66 -17.79 -11.47
N LEU A 100 24.55 -18.00 -10.82
CA LEU A 100 24.47 -18.78 -9.59
C LEU A 100 24.57 -20.27 -9.91
N ALA A 101 25.11 -21.07 -8.98
CA ALA A 101 25.32 -22.51 -9.15
C ALA A 101 24.03 -23.26 -9.48
N GLY A 102 24.14 -24.29 -10.33
CA GLY A 102 22.99 -25.01 -10.81
C GLY A 102 22.28 -25.91 -9.78
N ASP A 103 22.97 -26.27 -8.71
CA ASP A 103 22.47 -27.08 -7.59
C ASP A 103 21.84 -26.21 -6.46
N LEU A 104 22.01 -24.88 -6.50
CA LEU A 104 21.39 -23.95 -5.58
C LEU A 104 19.87 -23.87 -5.84
N VAL A 105 19.06 -24.09 -4.83
CA VAL A 105 17.61 -23.81 -4.89
C VAL A 105 17.40 -22.33 -4.63
N LEU A 106 16.82 -21.64 -5.60
CA LEU A 106 16.50 -20.19 -5.50
C LEU A 106 15.01 -20.01 -5.28
N GLU A 107 14.69 -19.27 -4.21
CA GLU A 107 13.35 -18.79 -3.90
C GLU A 107 13.36 -17.27 -3.94
N VAL A 108 12.80 -16.68 -4.98
CA VAL A 108 12.76 -15.23 -5.18
C VAL A 108 11.32 -14.77 -5.18
N ASP A 109 11.00 -13.84 -4.29
CA ASP A 109 9.65 -13.28 -4.16
C ASP A 109 9.14 -12.65 -5.46
N LEU A 110 10.02 -12.01 -6.23
CA LEU A 110 9.71 -11.47 -7.56
C LEU A 110 9.15 -12.55 -8.52
N TRP A 111 9.72 -13.75 -8.51
CA TRP A 111 9.24 -14.83 -9.37
C TRP A 111 7.87 -15.35 -8.93
N ARG A 112 7.70 -15.49 -7.60
CA ARG A 112 6.40 -15.87 -7.04
C ARG A 112 5.34 -14.82 -7.37
N ALA A 113 5.68 -13.52 -7.24
CA ALA A 113 4.79 -12.44 -7.63
C ALA A 113 4.40 -12.51 -9.11
N GLY A 114 5.36 -12.77 -10.02
CA GLY A 114 5.10 -12.96 -11.44
C GLY A 114 4.15 -14.14 -11.72
N GLN A 115 4.39 -15.29 -11.08
CA GLN A 115 3.54 -16.48 -11.21
C GLN A 115 2.11 -16.22 -10.71
N LEU A 116 1.96 -15.57 -9.57
CA LEU A 116 0.65 -15.23 -9.02
C LEU A 116 -0.11 -14.25 -9.89
N ALA A 117 0.58 -13.23 -10.42
CA ALA A 117 -0.02 -12.29 -11.37
C ALA A 117 -0.56 -13.01 -12.61
N GLU A 118 0.23 -13.92 -13.19
CA GLU A 118 -0.18 -14.74 -14.33
C GLU A 118 -1.34 -15.69 -13.96
N GLN A 119 -1.27 -16.32 -12.81
CA GLN A 119 -2.35 -17.18 -12.30
C GLN A 119 -3.65 -16.38 -12.15
N ALA A 120 -3.62 -15.21 -11.49
CA ALA A 120 -4.82 -14.40 -11.30
C ALA A 120 -5.44 -13.96 -12.63
N VAL A 121 -4.61 -13.61 -13.63
CA VAL A 121 -5.09 -13.16 -14.95
C VAL A 121 -5.72 -14.30 -15.75
N ASN A 122 -5.11 -15.50 -15.72
CA ASN A 122 -5.54 -16.64 -16.52
C ASN A 122 -6.60 -17.52 -15.83
N GLN A 123 -6.84 -17.32 -14.54
CA GLN A 123 -7.80 -18.10 -13.76
C GLN A 123 -9.25 -17.73 -14.15
N PRO A 124 -10.09 -18.73 -14.55
CA PRO A 124 -11.50 -18.48 -14.82
C PRO A 124 -12.37 -18.46 -13.57
N ASP A 125 -11.94 -19.09 -12.47
CA ASP A 125 -12.68 -19.15 -11.21
C ASP A 125 -12.48 -17.86 -10.40
N PRO A 126 -13.55 -17.12 -10.04
CA PRO A 126 -13.46 -15.88 -9.34
C PRO A 126 -12.78 -15.98 -7.96
N ALA A 127 -13.04 -17.05 -7.21
CA ALA A 127 -12.48 -17.24 -5.88
C ALA A 127 -10.97 -17.46 -5.95
N ARG A 128 -10.53 -18.33 -6.85
CA ARG A 128 -9.10 -18.62 -7.07
C ARG A 128 -8.35 -17.42 -7.65
N ALA A 129 -8.99 -16.64 -8.53
CA ALA A 129 -8.40 -15.39 -9.03
C ALA A 129 -8.21 -14.36 -7.90
N LEU A 130 -9.19 -14.28 -7.00
CA LEU A 130 -9.09 -13.42 -5.81
C LEU A 130 -7.99 -13.89 -4.87
N GLU A 131 -7.93 -15.19 -4.56
CA GLU A 131 -6.88 -15.77 -3.71
C GLU A 131 -5.48 -15.49 -4.27
N ALA A 132 -5.28 -15.71 -5.58
CA ALA A 132 -4.00 -15.44 -6.23
C ALA A 132 -3.64 -13.96 -6.19
N TRP A 133 -4.61 -13.05 -6.36
CA TRP A 133 -4.37 -11.62 -6.24
C TRP A 133 -4.06 -11.22 -4.79
N GLN A 134 -4.75 -11.75 -3.79
CA GLN A 134 -4.49 -11.47 -2.37
C GLN A 134 -3.11 -11.96 -1.93
N GLU A 135 -2.70 -13.15 -2.39
CA GLU A 135 -1.34 -13.64 -2.12
C GLU A 135 -0.29 -12.75 -2.80
N LEU A 136 -0.53 -12.32 -4.04
CA LEU A 136 0.32 -11.37 -4.75
C LEU A 136 0.44 -10.04 -4.02
N ASP A 137 -0.68 -9.49 -3.54
CA ASP A 137 -0.71 -8.25 -2.77
C ASP A 137 0.10 -8.36 -1.47
N GLY A 138 -0.03 -9.49 -0.77
CA GLY A 138 0.75 -9.80 0.42
C GLY A 138 2.26 -9.90 0.19
N ILE A 139 2.70 -10.35 -1.01
CA ILE A 139 4.12 -10.39 -1.39
C ILE A 139 4.61 -9.00 -1.77
N CYS A 140 3.82 -8.22 -2.51
CA CYS A 140 4.18 -6.89 -2.99
C CYS A 140 4.02 -5.79 -1.91
N CYS A 141 4.26 -6.10 -0.65
CA CYS A 141 4.15 -5.18 0.48
C CYS A 141 5.33 -4.18 0.54
N GLY A 142 5.37 -3.23 -0.36
CA GLY A 142 6.41 -2.20 -0.46
C GLY A 142 7.00 -2.09 -1.86
N ASP A 143 7.81 -1.05 -2.07
CA ASP A 143 8.45 -0.84 -3.35
C ASP A 143 9.50 -1.91 -3.64
N PHE A 144 9.63 -2.28 -4.92
CA PHE A 144 10.65 -3.20 -5.39
C PHE A 144 12.03 -2.55 -5.28
N LEU A 145 12.93 -3.15 -4.47
CA LEU A 145 14.30 -2.70 -4.21
C LEU A 145 14.43 -1.18 -4.03
N PRO A 146 13.74 -0.56 -3.05
CA PRO A 146 13.67 0.89 -2.91
C PRO A 146 15.05 1.55 -2.75
N GLN A 147 16.05 0.83 -2.22
CA GLN A 147 17.42 1.34 -2.08
C GLN A 147 18.17 1.47 -3.42
N LEU A 148 17.65 0.89 -4.49
CA LEU A 148 18.19 0.90 -5.85
C LEU A 148 17.18 1.51 -6.86
N ALA A 149 16.23 2.30 -6.40
CA ALA A 149 15.18 2.86 -7.25
C ALA A 149 15.71 3.78 -8.37
N ASP A 150 16.91 4.33 -8.19
CA ASP A 150 17.64 5.11 -9.19
C ASP A 150 18.22 4.26 -10.33
N ARG A 151 18.24 2.94 -10.21
CA ARG A 151 18.76 2.05 -11.23
C ARG A 151 17.72 1.78 -12.33
N PRO A 152 18.06 1.97 -13.61
CA PRO A 152 17.12 1.73 -14.73
C PRO A 152 16.55 0.31 -14.76
N TRP A 153 17.35 -0.70 -14.41
CA TRP A 153 16.90 -2.09 -14.37
C TRP A 153 15.86 -2.33 -13.26
N VAL A 154 16.00 -1.65 -12.10
CA VAL A 154 15.03 -1.73 -11.00
C VAL A 154 13.72 -1.05 -11.42
N ALA A 155 13.79 0.14 -12.02
CA ALA A 155 12.63 0.85 -12.51
C ALA A 155 11.85 0.02 -13.55
N GLY A 156 12.57 -0.67 -14.46
CA GLY A 156 11.98 -1.58 -15.43
C GLY A 156 11.22 -2.74 -14.77
N GLN A 157 11.86 -3.43 -13.82
CA GLN A 157 11.23 -4.54 -13.10
C GLN A 157 10.06 -4.08 -12.23
N ALA A 158 10.20 -2.95 -11.53
CA ALA A 158 9.12 -2.36 -10.74
C ALA A 158 7.88 -2.05 -11.61
N SER A 159 8.09 -1.56 -12.83
CA SER A 159 6.99 -1.33 -13.78
C SER A 159 6.30 -2.62 -14.21
N LEU A 160 7.06 -3.68 -14.48
CA LEU A 160 6.50 -4.98 -14.83
C LEU A 160 5.67 -5.57 -13.70
N VAL A 161 6.19 -5.54 -12.46
CA VAL A 161 5.45 -5.99 -11.27
C VAL A 161 4.17 -5.20 -11.09
N ARG A 162 4.23 -3.86 -11.13
CA ARG A 162 3.06 -3.00 -11.00
C ARG A 162 1.99 -3.29 -12.05
N ASN A 163 2.40 -3.47 -13.29
CA ASN A 163 1.47 -3.82 -14.37
C ASN A 163 0.85 -5.20 -14.17
N GLY A 164 1.62 -6.19 -13.74
CA GLY A 164 1.13 -7.53 -13.43
C GLY A 164 0.13 -7.51 -12.26
N TRP A 165 0.47 -6.80 -11.19
CA TRP A 165 -0.40 -6.62 -10.03
C TRP A 165 -1.73 -5.93 -10.42
N LEU A 166 -1.67 -4.86 -11.21
CA LEU A 166 -2.84 -4.14 -11.71
C LEU A 166 -3.73 -5.02 -12.61
N ALA A 167 -3.11 -5.79 -13.50
CA ALA A 167 -3.84 -6.72 -14.37
C ALA A 167 -4.56 -7.81 -13.55
N ALA A 168 -3.90 -8.36 -12.54
CA ALA A 168 -4.47 -9.32 -11.61
C ALA A 168 -5.66 -8.73 -10.83
N ALA A 169 -5.50 -7.53 -10.27
CA ALA A 169 -6.57 -6.82 -9.56
C ALA A 169 -7.79 -6.59 -10.46
N ARG A 170 -7.58 -6.08 -11.67
CA ARG A 170 -8.66 -5.88 -12.66
C ARG A 170 -9.38 -7.18 -12.99
N ARG A 171 -8.62 -8.25 -13.22
CA ARG A 171 -9.18 -9.56 -13.59
C ARG A 171 -10.00 -10.16 -12.45
N ALA A 172 -9.45 -10.19 -11.23
CA ALA A 172 -10.15 -10.67 -10.04
C ALA A 172 -11.45 -9.88 -9.80
N ALA A 173 -11.37 -8.55 -9.82
CA ALA A 173 -12.54 -7.70 -9.63
C ALA A 173 -13.60 -7.88 -10.72
N ALA A 174 -13.20 -8.05 -11.99
CA ALA A 174 -14.12 -8.28 -13.09
C ALA A 174 -14.85 -9.62 -12.95
N LEU A 175 -14.12 -10.71 -12.66
CA LEU A 175 -14.71 -12.04 -12.47
C LEU A 175 -15.69 -12.07 -11.30
N LEU A 176 -15.32 -11.44 -10.18
CA LEU A 176 -16.21 -11.31 -9.01
C LEU A 176 -17.48 -10.54 -9.35
N LEU A 177 -17.36 -9.51 -10.18
CA LEU A 177 -18.51 -8.71 -10.61
C LEU A 177 -19.41 -9.47 -11.58
N ASP A 178 -18.86 -10.32 -12.45
CA ASP A 178 -19.63 -11.09 -13.43
C ASP A 178 -20.47 -12.20 -12.78
N GLY A 179 -20.09 -12.67 -11.59
CA GLY A 179 -20.86 -13.63 -10.81
C GLY A 179 -22.27 -13.12 -10.43
N PRO A 180 -23.25 -14.02 -10.21
CA PRO A 180 -24.65 -13.61 -9.96
C PRO A 180 -24.87 -12.99 -8.57
N GLU A 181 -23.98 -13.20 -7.64
CA GLU A 181 -24.17 -12.88 -6.23
C GLU A 181 -23.81 -11.43 -5.87
N ARG A 182 -24.56 -10.86 -4.92
CA ARG A 182 -24.21 -9.55 -4.34
C ARG A 182 -22.90 -9.57 -3.55
N THR A 183 -22.51 -10.74 -3.04
CA THR A 183 -21.24 -10.96 -2.35
C THR A 183 -20.06 -10.69 -3.27
N GLY A 184 -20.08 -11.21 -4.50
CA GLY A 184 -19.05 -10.95 -5.51
C GLY A 184 -18.89 -9.46 -5.82
N ALA A 185 -20.03 -8.73 -5.93
CA ALA A 185 -19.97 -7.29 -6.16
C ALA A 185 -19.34 -6.51 -4.97
N ARG A 186 -19.53 -6.98 -3.73
CA ARG A 186 -18.86 -6.39 -2.54
C ARG A 186 -17.36 -6.66 -2.56
N GLN A 187 -16.97 -7.89 -2.87
CA GLN A 187 -15.56 -8.27 -3.01
C GLN A 187 -14.88 -7.49 -4.15
N ALA A 188 -15.54 -7.38 -5.31
CA ALA A 188 -15.05 -6.57 -6.42
C ALA A 188 -14.84 -5.10 -6.02
N LEU A 189 -15.76 -4.54 -5.23
CA LEU A 189 -15.66 -3.18 -4.72
C LEU A 189 -14.45 -3.02 -3.77
N ALA A 190 -14.19 -4.01 -2.91
CA ALA A 190 -13.04 -4.02 -2.02
C ALA A 190 -11.72 -4.08 -2.81
N VAL A 191 -11.59 -5.01 -3.76
CA VAL A 191 -10.42 -5.11 -4.65
C VAL A 191 -10.17 -3.77 -5.39
N CYS A 192 -11.24 -3.17 -5.93
CA CYS A 192 -11.11 -1.87 -6.60
C CYS A 192 -10.70 -0.75 -5.63
N ALA A 193 -11.16 -0.76 -4.38
CA ALA A 193 -10.80 0.25 -3.40
C ALA A 193 -9.29 0.20 -3.08
N GLU A 194 -8.74 -0.98 -2.83
CA GLU A 194 -7.31 -1.19 -2.59
C GLU A 194 -6.47 -0.82 -3.82
N ALA A 195 -6.85 -1.32 -4.99
CA ALA A 195 -6.10 -1.08 -6.21
C ALA A 195 -6.10 0.40 -6.65
N LEU A 196 -7.18 1.13 -6.41
CA LEU A 196 -7.29 2.56 -6.74
C LEU A 196 -6.51 3.47 -5.78
N LEU A 197 -6.04 2.98 -4.64
CA LEU A 197 -5.07 3.71 -3.80
C LEU A 197 -3.72 3.83 -4.52
N ILE A 198 -3.33 2.79 -5.25
CA ILE A 198 -2.05 2.73 -5.98
C ILE A 198 -2.21 3.31 -7.39
N PHE A 199 -3.33 3.02 -8.05
CA PHE A 199 -3.63 3.41 -9.43
C PHE A 199 -4.93 4.23 -9.53
N PRO A 200 -4.99 5.45 -8.98
CA PRO A 200 -6.23 6.23 -8.84
C PRO A 200 -6.90 6.58 -10.17
N ASP A 201 -6.12 6.67 -11.25
CA ASP A 201 -6.58 7.06 -12.57
C ASP A 201 -6.88 5.85 -13.49
N ASP A 202 -6.83 4.62 -12.93
CA ASP A 202 -7.10 3.43 -13.71
C ASP A 202 -8.58 3.30 -14.10
N MET A 203 -8.86 3.50 -15.38
CA MET A 203 -10.22 3.51 -15.90
C MET A 203 -10.91 2.16 -15.85
N GLY A 204 -10.16 1.07 -16.00
CA GLY A 204 -10.71 -0.29 -15.89
C GLY A 204 -11.28 -0.55 -14.50
N LEU A 205 -10.49 -0.26 -13.47
CA LEU A 205 -10.92 -0.38 -12.08
C LEU A 205 -12.06 0.58 -11.73
N GLN A 206 -12.03 1.82 -12.23
CA GLN A 206 -13.12 2.77 -12.02
C GLN A 206 -14.45 2.25 -12.61
N ILE A 207 -14.42 1.70 -13.83
CA ILE A 207 -15.60 1.12 -14.45
C ILE A 207 -16.13 -0.05 -13.63
N ILE A 208 -15.28 -0.97 -13.19
CA ILE A 208 -15.67 -2.12 -12.36
C ILE A 208 -16.25 -1.64 -11.02
N ARG A 209 -15.60 -0.68 -10.38
CA ARG A 209 -16.06 -0.08 -9.12
C ARG A 209 -17.46 0.51 -9.23
N PHE A 210 -17.71 1.34 -10.24
CA PHE A 210 -19.02 1.94 -10.45
C PHE A 210 -20.08 0.90 -10.82
N ALA A 211 -19.71 -0.12 -11.61
CA ALA A 211 -20.61 -1.23 -11.92
C ALA A 211 -20.95 -2.07 -10.66
N ALA A 212 -19.98 -2.30 -9.77
CA ALA A 212 -20.21 -2.94 -8.48
C ALA A 212 -21.16 -2.11 -7.59
N MET A 213 -20.98 -0.79 -7.53
CA MET A 213 -21.89 0.11 -6.84
C MET A 213 -23.31 0.06 -7.42
N GLN A 214 -23.44 0.01 -8.73
CA GLN A 214 -24.72 -0.14 -9.41
C GLN A 214 -25.40 -1.45 -9.00
N ARG A 215 -24.67 -2.56 -9.02
CA ARG A 215 -25.20 -3.88 -8.64
C ARG A 215 -25.63 -3.95 -7.18
N LEU A 216 -24.92 -3.24 -6.31
CA LEU A 216 -25.27 -3.09 -4.90
C LEU A 216 -26.36 -2.07 -4.61
N ASN A 217 -26.89 -1.41 -5.65
CA ASN A 217 -27.88 -0.34 -5.57
C ASN A 217 -27.41 0.87 -4.74
N MET A 218 -26.14 1.22 -4.82
CA MET A 218 -25.51 2.34 -4.09
C MET A 218 -25.65 3.66 -4.86
N LYS A 219 -26.88 4.04 -5.23
CA LYS A 219 -27.16 5.25 -6.03
C LYS A 219 -26.52 6.51 -5.44
N ALA A 220 -26.60 6.69 -4.13
CA ALA A 220 -26.04 7.86 -3.46
C ALA A 220 -24.51 7.95 -3.63
N ALA A 221 -23.78 6.83 -3.49
CA ALA A 221 -22.35 6.78 -3.68
C ALA A 221 -21.96 7.10 -5.14
N VAL A 222 -22.68 6.55 -6.11
CA VAL A 222 -22.46 6.87 -7.53
C VAL A 222 -22.64 8.37 -7.78
N ARG A 223 -23.70 8.97 -7.26
CA ARG A 223 -23.98 10.41 -7.43
C ARG A 223 -22.92 11.31 -6.83
N SER A 224 -22.37 10.94 -5.68
CA SER A 224 -21.32 11.74 -5.02
C SER A 224 -19.96 11.59 -5.66
N GLN A 225 -19.62 10.39 -6.17
CA GLN A 225 -18.27 10.09 -6.64
C GLN A 225 -18.09 10.32 -8.15
N TYR A 226 -19.14 10.17 -8.95
CA TYR A 226 -19.03 10.36 -10.39
C TYR A 226 -18.61 11.78 -10.80
N PRO A 227 -19.17 12.87 -10.24
CA PRO A 227 -18.74 14.22 -10.60
C PRO A 227 -17.26 14.48 -10.32
N LEU A 228 -16.73 13.94 -9.21
CA LEU A 228 -15.33 14.07 -8.85
C LEU A 228 -14.41 13.33 -9.84
N LEU A 229 -14.84 12.15 -10.29
CA LEU A 229 -14.12 11.41 -11.31
C LEU A 229 -14.17 12.13 -12.66
N ALA A 230 -15.34 12.65 -13.06
CA ALA A 230 -15.54 13.36 -14.32
C ALA A 230 -14.67 14.63 -14.39
N GLU A 231 -14.62 15.41 -13.31
CA GLU A 231 -13.79 16.60 -13.19
C GLU A 231 -12.30 16.25 -13.32
N ARG A 232 -11.84 15.22 -12.60
CA ARG A 232 -10.46 14.75 -12.68
C ARG A 232 -10.05 14.30 -14.07
N LEU A 233 -10.93 13.57 -14.78
CA LEU A 233 -10.66 13.12 -16.15
C LEU A 233 -10.56 14.30 -17.12
N MET A 234 -11.45 15.29 -16.96
CA MET A 234 -11.41 16.49 -17.80
C MET A 234 -10.15 17.30 -17.56
N GLU A 235 -9.76 17.51 -16.30
CA GLU A 235 -8.56 18.29 -15.95
C GLU A 235 -7.25 17.62 -16.38
N ARG A 236 -7.13 16.29 -16.17
CA ARG A 236 -5.86 15.59 -16.42
C ARG A 236 -5.70 15.07 -17.84
N GLN A 237 -6.79 14.67 -18.48
CA GLN A 237 -6.77 13.98 -19.76
C GLN A 237 -7.55 14.71 -20.87
N GLY A 238 -8.30 15.75 -20.54
CA GLY A 238 -9.17 16.46 -21.49
C GLY A 238 -10.31 15.57 -22.04
N GLN A 239 -10.65 14.49 -21.36
CA GLN A 239 -11.59 13.47 -21.84
C GLN A 239 -12.84 13.41 -20.99
N ALA A 240 -13.99 13.22 -21.65
CA ALA A 240 -15.24 12.93 -20.97
C ALA A 240 -15.25 11.49 -20.46
N PRO A 241 -15.96 11.20 -19.34
CA PRO A 241 -16.09 9.84 -18.84
C PRO A 241 -16.64 8.89 -19.90
N PRO A 242 -16.17 7.61 -19.91
CA PRO A 242 -16.66 6.59 -20.82
C PRO A 242 -18.18 6.41 -20.79
N ALA A 243 -18.78 5.98 -21.91
CA ALA A 243 -20.23 5.81 -22.03
C ALA A 243 -20.84 4.92 -20.94
N ARG A 244 -20.12 3.87 -20.52
CA ARG A 244 -20.56 2.96 -19.44
C ARG A 244 -20.69 3.68 -18.10
N LEU A 245 -19.77 4.54 -17.75
CA LEU A 245 -19.83 5.34 -16.52
C LEU A 245 -20.96 6.38 -16.57
N ARG A 246 -21.16 7.03 -17.74
CA ARG A 246 -22.27 7.96 -17.94
C ARG A 246 -23.63 7.27 -17.76
N ALA A 247 -23.80 6.06 -18.31
CA ALA A 247 -25.01 5.27 -18.15
C ALA A 247 -25.27 4.90 -16.68
N ILE A 248 -24.23 4.52 -15.92
CA ILE A 248 -24.35 4.23 -14.49
C ILE A 248 -24.75 5.50 -13.70
N HIS A 249 -24.18 6.65 -14.03
CA HIS A 249 -24.56 7.90 -13.39
C HIS A 249 -26.01 8.28 -13.73
N GLN A 250 -26.44 8.15 -15.00
CA GLN A 250 -27.82 8.36 -15.40
C GLN A 250 -28.78 7.46 -14.61
N TRP A 251 -28.49 6.16 -14.52
CA TRP A 251 -29.27 5.23 -13.69
C TRP A 251 -29.36 5.71 -12.23
N ALA A 252 -28.27 6.24 -11.67
CA ALA A 252 -28.25 6.70 -10.28
C ALA A 252 -29.09 7.97 -10.06
N THR A 253 -29.21 8.81 -11.09
CA THR A 253 -30.03 10.06 -11.07
C THR A 253 -31.47 9.83 -11.46
N GLU A 254 -31.83 8.75 -12.15
CA GLU A 254 -33.20 8.39 -12.48
C GLU A 254 -34.06 8.22 -11.22
N GLY A 255 -35.11 8.98 -11.10
CA GLY A 255 -36.10 8.94 -9.99
C GLY A 255 -36.00 10.09 -8.98
N GLU A 256 -35.20 11.12 -9.21
CA GLU A 256 -35.10 12.30 -8.32
C GLU A 256 -36.37 13.18 -8.27
N SER A 257 -37.33 12.98 -9.16
CA SER A 257 -38.57 13.79 -9.22
C SER A 257 -39.58 13.51 -8.10
N ARG A 258 -39.30 12.61 -7.14
CA ARG A 258 -40.10 12.41 -5.92
C ARG A 258 -39.46 13.04 -4.68
N GLY A 259 -38.87 14.21 -4.83
CA GLY A 259 -37.93 14.84 -3.91
C GLY A 259 -38.37 15.06 -2.46
N ARG A 260 -39.65 15.11 -2.12
CA ARG A 260 -40.11 15.41 -0.75
C ARG A 260 -40.19 14.16 0.15
N GLU A 261 -40.71 13.07 -0.36
CA GLU A 261 -40.81 11.81 0.39
C GLU A 261 -39.43 11.15 0.56
N GLU A 262 -38.61 11.25 -0.47
CA GLU A 262 -37.26 10.69 -0.43
C GLU A 262 -36.33 11.47 0.52
N MET A 263 -36.47 12.80 0.57
CA MET A 263 -35.76 13.64 1.53
C MET A 263 -36.15 13.30 2.99
N LEU A 264 -37.43 13.02 3.24
CA LEU A 264 -37.87 12.56 4.56
C LEU A 264 -37.31 11.18 4.91
N ARG A 265 -37.27 10.26 3.96
CA ARG A 265 -36.64 8.91 4.14
C ARG A 265 -35.14 9.01 4.37
N ILE A 266 -34.43 9.86 3.63
CA ILE A 266 -33.00 10.11 3.81
C ILE A 266 -32.77 10.73 5.19
N ARG A 267 -33.51 11.74 5.57
CA ARG A 267 -33.43 12.38 6.88
C ARG A 267 -33.70 11.38 8.01
N GLN A 268 -34.68 10.50 7.86
CA GLN A 268 -35.00 9.46 8.81
C GLN A 268 -33.86 8.41 8.92
N LYS A 269 -33.27 8.00 7.78
CA LYS A 269 -32.11 7.10 7.76
C LYS A 269 -30.88 7.72 8.44
N LEU A 270 -30.60 9.00 8.15
CA LEU A 270 -29.50 9.73 8.78
C LEU A 270 -29.72 9.88 10.29
N ALA A 271 -30.93 10.25 10.72
CA ALA A 271 -31.28 10.37 12.13
C ALA A 271 -31.20 9.01 12.88
N ASN A 272 -31.63 7.93 12.22
CA ASN A 272 -31.49 6.58 12.80
C ASN A 272 -30.03 6.14 12.87
N HIS A 273 -29.20 6.47 11.88
CA HIS A 273 -27.76 6.20 11.91
C HIS A 273 -27.10 6.96 13.06
N GLU A 274 -27.47 8.23 13.23
CA GLU A 274 -26.98 9.06 14.33
C GLU A 274 -27.38 8.55 15.72
N LYS A 275 -28.61 8.08 15.86
CA LYS A 275 -29.11 7.49 17.13
C LYS A 275 -28.40 6.18 17.48
N ASN A 276 -28.05 5.38 16.49
CA ASN A 276 -27.40 4.08 16.67
C ASN A 276 -25.86 4.15 16.60
N ALA A 277 -25.29 5.34 16.38
CA ALA A 277 -23.86 5.52 16.38
C ALA A 277 -23.30 5.27 17.78
N PRO A 278 -22.20 4.51 17.90
CA PRO A 278 -21.54 4.26 19.19
C PRO A 278 -21.11 5.59 19.82
N PRO A 279 -21.01 5.65 21.16
CA PRO A 279 -20.44 6.82 21.83
C PRO A 279 -18.99 7.02 21.42
N GLY A 280 -18.51 8.26 21.47
CA GLY A 280 -17.13 8.61 21.10
C GLY A 280 -17.03 9.21 19.70
N PRO A 281 -15.81 9.30 19.15
CA PRO A 281 -15.54 9.91 17.87
C PRO A 281 -16.09 9.09 16.69
N TYR A 282 -16.23 9.73 15.54
CA TYR A 282 -16.56 9.03 14.31
C TYR A 282 -15.31 8.32 13.76
N PHE A 283 -15.35 6.99 13.67
CA PHE A 283 -14.28 6.21 13.04
C PHE A 283 -14.54 6.06 11.54
N CYS A 284 -13.64 6.60 10.74
CA CYS A 284 -13.70 6.54 9.27
C CYS A 284 -12.51 5.77 8.70
N GLU A 285 -12.59 5.43 7.42
CA GLU A 285 -11.43 4.96 6.66
C GLU A 285 -10.53 6.16 6.29
N TYR A 286 -9.24 5.89 6.08
CA TYR A 286 -8.24 6.94 5.83
C TYR A 286 -8.54 7.77 4.56
N ASP A 287 -9.12 7.16 3.53
CA ASP A 287 -9.53 7.82 2.28
C ASP A 287 -10.63 8.88 2.48
N GLN A 288 -11.41 8.76 3.55
CA GLN A 288 -12.47 9.71 3.90
C GLN A 288 -11.92 10.92 4.69
N LEU A 289 -10.79 10.75 5.37
CA LEU A 289 -10.23 11.78 6.25
C LEU A 289 -9.92 13.10 5.53
N PRO A 290 -9.32 13.14 4.33
CA PRO A 290 -9.03 14.40 3.64
C PRO A 290 -10.28 15.24 3.38
N MET A 291 -11.39 14.60 3.01
CA MET A 291 -12.66 15.29 2.78
C MET A 291 -13.26 15.83 4.09
N LEU A 292 -13.24 15.00 5.14
CA LEU A 292 -13.72 15.41 6.47
C LEU A 292 -12.85 16.53 7.05
N TYR A 293 -11.54 16.48 6.86
CA TYR A 293 -10.62 17.54 7.25
C TYR A 293 -10.90 18.85 6.52
N ALA A 294 -11.09 18.80 5.20
CA ALA A 294 -11.42 19.99 4.42
C ALA A 294 -12.77 20.62 4.86
N MET A 295 -13.77 19.77 5.15
CA MET A 295 -15.06 20.23 5.69
C MET A 295 -14.89 20.86 7.08
N ALA A 296 -14.19 20.18 7.97
CA ALA A 296 -13.93 20.65 9.33
C ALA A 296 -13.21 22.01 9.33
N ARG A 297 -12.18 22.18 8.52
CA ARG A 297 -11.45 23.45 8.37
C ARG A 297 -12.36 24.58 7.88
N ARG A 298 -13.21 24.32 6.89
CA ARG A 298 -14.15 25.33 6.39
C ARG A 298 -15.18 25.72 7.46
N GLN A 299 -15.65 24.75 8.25
CA GLN A 299 -16.59 24.99 9.33
C GLN A 299 -15.92 25.76 10.48
N ALA A 300 -14.71 25.38 10.87
CA ALA A 300 -13.91 26.04 11.89
C ALA A 300 -13.66 27.52 11.55
N ALA A 301 -13.28 27.80 10.29
CA ALA A 301 -13.07 29.16 9.81
C ALA A 301 -14.33 30.05 9.92
N ARG A 302 -15.53 29.47 9.81
CA ARG A 302 -16.79 30.20 9.95
C ARG A 302 -17.18 30.43 11.42
N ASN A 303 -16.84 29.49 12.29
CA ASN A 303 -17.30 29.46 13.68
C ASN A 303 -16.24 29.98 14.67
N GLY A 304 -15.06 30.43 14.18
CA GLY A 304 -13.95 30.84 15.05
C GLY A 304 -13.34 29.69 15.85
N GLN A 305 -13.50 28.45 15.39
CA GLN A 305 -12.93 27.25 16.03
C GLN A 305 -11.58 26.89 15.39
N THR A 306 -10.82 26.04 16.07
CA THR A 306 -9.55 25.52 15.57
C THR A 306 -9.68 24.02 15.24
N THR A 307 -9.21 23.66 14.07
CA THR A 307 -9.10 22.27 13.66
C THR A 307 -7.67 21.78 13.93
N VAL A 308 -7.53 20.72 14.70
CA VAL A 308 -6.24 20.13 15.07
C VAL A 308 -6.18 18.70 14.59
N LEU A 309 -5.11 18.33 13.91
CA LEU A 309 -4.81 16.96 13.55
C LEU A 309 -3.89 16.38 14.62
N LEU A 310 -4.29 15.25 15.20
CA LEU A 310 -3.54 14.54 16.22
C LEU A 310 -3.15 13.17 15.71
N LEU A 311 -1.85 12.89 15.64
CA LEU A 311 -1.33 11.54 15.45
C LEU A 311 -1.10 10.90 16.82
N VAL A 312 -1.72 9.74 17.03
CA VAL A 312 -1.57 8.90 18.22
C VAL A 312 -0.85 7.62 17.83
N SER A 313 0.32 7.39 18.42
CA SER A 313 1.12 6.19 18.17
C SER A 313 1.37 5.43 19.48
N ALA A 314 1.24 4.10 19.44
CA ALA A 314 1.62 3.25 20.57
C ALA A 314 2.89 2.47 20.23
N GLU A 315 3.90 2.58 21.09
CA GLU A 315 5.10 1.74 20.99
C GLU A 315 4.91 0.47 21.81
N SER A 316 4.89 -0.68 21.13
CA SER A 316 4.79 -1.99 21.78
C SER A 316 6.06 -2.31 22.57
N GLN A 317 5.93 -2.80 23.79
CA GLN A 317 7.08 -3.39 24.48
C GLN A 317 7.41 -4.76 23.87
N PRO A 318 8.69 -5.08 23.63
CA PRO A 318 9.11 -6.39 23.18
C PRO A 318 8.76 -7.45 24.23
N GLY A 319 7.88 -8.39 23.88
CA GLY A 319 7.50 -9.51 24.76
C GLY A 319 6.08 -9.48 25.33
N SER A 320 5.25 -8.47 25.03
CA SER A 320 3.85 -8.43 25.45
C SER A 320 2.99 -9.33 24.53
N ALA A 321 2.45 -10.42 25.08
CA ALA A 321 1.50 -11.33 24.42
C ALA A 321 0.04 -10.85 24.51
N ALA A 322 -0.20 -9.57 24.78
CA ALA A 322 -1.55 -9.00 24.89
C ALA A 322 -2.15 -8.73 23.50
N ALA A 323 -3.47 -8.75 23.41
CA ALA A 323 -4.23 -8.32 22.23
C ALA A 323 -3.64 -7.02 21.71
N GLY A 324 -3.29 -6.99 20.38
CA GLY A 324 -2.43 -5.96 19.82
C GLY A 324 -2.82 -4.53 20.19
N PRO A 325 -1.85 -3.62 20.33
CA PRO A 325 -2.05 -2.25 20.81
C PRO A 325 -3.10 -1.46 20.00
N ASP A 326 -3.41 -1.90 18.80
CA ASP A 326 -4.46 -1.34 17.94
C ASP A 326 -5.86 -1.34 18.57
N GLN A 327 -6.30 -2.45 19.18
CA GLN A 327 -7.62 -2.53 19.82
C GLN A 327 -7.71 -1.63 21.04
N GLU A 328 -6.65 -1.55 21.80
CA GLU A 328 -6.57 -0.73 23.01
C GLU A 328 -6.50 0.76 22.68
N LEU A 329 -5.76 1.15 21.62
CA LEU A 329 -5.77 2.52 21.10
C LEU A 329 -7.17 2.92 20.63
N ARG A 330 -7.82 2.06 19.86
CA ARG A 330 -9.19 2.32 19.39
C ARG A 330 -10.16 2.47 20.56
N PHE A 331 -10.03 1.62 21.57
CA PHE A 331 -10.84 1.69 22.79
C PHE A 331 -10.56 2.99 23.56
N LEU A 332 -9.29 3.35 23.77
CA LEU A 332 -8.92 4.60 24.41
C LEU A 332 -9.53 5.81 23.70
N LEU A 333 -9.37 5.88 22.38
CA LEU A 333 -9.90 6.98 21.57
C LEU A 333 -11.42 7.06 21.67
N SER A 334 -12.11 5.90 21.67
CA SER A 334 -13.56 5.84 21.80
C SER A 334 -14.08 6.38 23.14
N GLN A 335 -13.30 6.25 24.22
CA GLN A 335 -13.66 6.68 25.56
C GLN A 335 -13.26 8.14 25.87
N THR A 336 -12.24 8.64 25.17
CA THR A 336 -11.62 9.94 25.52
C THR A 336 -12.00 11.08 24.58
N LEU A 337 -12.27 10.77 23.32
CA LEU A 337 -12.63 11.76 22.32
C LEU A 337 -14.15 11.96 22.22
N ARG A 338 -14.54 13.14 21.72
CA ARG A 338 -15.93 13.56 21.69
C ARG A 338 -16.62 13.05 20.41
N ARG A 339 -17.95 13.04 20.44
CA ARG A 339 -18.79 12.63 19.31
C ARG A 339 -18.57 13.46 18.02
N GLY A 340 -18.09 14.70 18.15
CA GLY A 340 -17.77 15.57 17.00
C GLY A 340 -16.36 15.37 16.43
N ASP A 341 -15.50 14.58 17.10
CA ASP A 341 -14.17 14.28 16.60
C ASP A 341 -14.22 13.14 15.60
N VAL A 342 -13.22 13.06 14.72
CA VAL A 342 -13.11 12.01 13.71
C VAL A 342 -11.81 11.27 13.95
N CYS A 343 -11.83 9.94 13.84
CA CYS A 343 -10.64 9.11 13.92
C CYS A 343 -10.53 8.19 12.72
N CYS A 344 -9.31 7.96 12.24
CA CYS A 344 -9.03 6.89 11.30
C CYS A 344 -7.76 6.15 11.68
N ARG A 345 -7.69 4.89 11.30
CA ARG A 345 -6.46 4.11 11.40
C ARG A 345 -5.47 4.61 10.35
N TYR A 346 -4.24 4.91 10.78
CA TYR A 346 -3.17 5.39 9.90
C TYR A 346 -2.10 4.32 9.66
N GLY A 347 -1.78 3.54 10.69
CA GLY A 347 -0.78 2.48 10.65
C GLY A 347 -1.16 1.32 11.55
N HIS A 348 -0.23 0.37 11.74
CA HIS A 348 -0.48 -0.81 12.57
C HIS A 348 -0.85 -0.43 14.02
N ASP A 349 -0.11 0.52 14.61
CA ASP A 349 -0.29 1.00 15.99
C ASP A 349 -0.47 2.51 16.01
N GLN A 350 -1.13 3.07 14.97
CA GLN A 350 -1.27 4.50 14.78
C GLN A 350 -2.68 4.90 14.35
N TYR A 351 -3.19 5.95 14.97
CA TYR A 351 -4.44 6.60 14.60
C TYR A 351 -4.23 8.09 14.36
N LEU A 352 -4.92 8.60 13.35
CA LEU A 352 -5.11 10.03 13.16
C LEU A 352 -6.46 10.43 13.73
N ALA A 353 -6.47 11.48 14.54
CA ALA A 353 -7.68 12.08 15.06
C ALA A 353 -7.79 13.53 14.60
N LEU A 354 -8.94 13.90 14.08
CA LEU A 354 -9.31 15.25 13.70
C LEU A 354 -10.16 15.84 14.81
N LEU A 355 -9.61 16.81 15.51
CA LEU A 355 -10.24 17.45 16.66
C LEU A 355 -10.80 18.82 16.29
N MET A 356 -12.03 19.10 16.74
CA MET A 356 -12.68 20.40 16.59
C MET A 356 -12.66 21.11 17.96
N LEU A 357 -11.73 22.05 18.13
CA LEU A 357 -11.51 22.74 19.40
C LEU A 357 -12.01 24.18 19.33
N ALA A 358 -12.60 24.63 20.43
CA ALA A 358 -12.97 26.04 20.58
C ALA A 358 -11.74 26.94 20.74
N ASP A 359 -10.70 26.42 21.39
CA ASP A 359 -9.42 27.10 21.63
C ASP A 359 -8.28 26.09 21.48
N PRO A 360 -7.16 26.43 20.82
CA PRO A 360 -5.96 25.60 20.76
C PRO A 360 -5.45 25.11 22.13
N ALA A 361 -5.58 25.91 23.17
CA ALA A 361 -5.19 25.55 24.53
C ALA A 361 -5.93 24.31 25.09
N HIS A 362 -7.05 23.93 24.51
CA HIS A 362 -7.76 22.72 24.91
C HIS A 362 -7.06 21.41 24.48
N THR A 363 -5.98 21.48 23.71
CA THR A 363 -5.15 20.29 23.39
C THR A 363 -4.53 19.67 24.63
N ASP A 364 -4.11 20.48 25.60
CA ASP A 364 -3.53 20.01 26.87
C ASP A 364 -4.53 19.13 27.64
N ALA A 365 -5.80 19.49 27.63
CA ALA A 365 -6.84 18.69 28.27
C ALA A 365 -7.11 17.38 27.52
N VAL A 366 -6.98 17.36 26.18
CA VAL A 366 -7.09 16.14 25.38
C VAL A 366 -5.89 15.24 25.64
N GLU A 367 -4.68 15.80 25.63
CA GLU A 367 -3.45 15.07 25.93
C GLU A 367 -3.50 14.43 27.33
N HIS A 368 -3.86 15.19 28.32
CA HIS A 368 -3.97 14.69 29.70
C HIS A 368 -4.95 13.53 29.80
N ARG A 369 -6.12 13.61 29.15
CA ARG A 369 -7.11 12.52 29.16
C ARG A 369 -6.60 11.27 28.45
N LEU A 370 -5.93 11.43 27.31
CA LEU A 370 -5.37 10.31 26.56
C LEU A 370 -4.27 9.61 27.37
N ARG A 371 -3.35 10.38 27.97
CA ARG A 371 -2.29 9.81 28.82
C ARG A 371 -2.83 9.16 30.09
N ALA A 372 -3.83 9.77 30.73
CA ALA A 372 -4.47 9.19 31.94
C ALA A 372 -5.25 7.89 31.63
N GLY A 373 -5.81 7.77 30.43
CA GLY A 373 -6.53 6.55 30.01
C GLY A 373 -5.61 5.44 29.49
N TRP A 374 -4.37 5.76 29.10
CA TRP A 374 -3.42 4.77 28.60
C TRP A 374 -2.72 4.02 29.75
N LYS A 375 -2.82 2.70 29.76
CA LYS A 375 -2.18 1.88 30.79
C LYS A 375 -0.70 1.68 30.48
N PRO A 376 0.21 1.84 31.49
CA PRO A 376 1.65 1.65 31.27
C PRO A 376 2.06 0.27 30.73
N VAL A 377 1.25 -0.76 31.01
CA VAL A 377 1.46 -2.13 30.50
C VAL A 377 1.39 -2.23 28.98
N ASN A 378 0.75 -1.25 28.31
CA ASN A 378 0.58 -1.22 26.85
C ASN A 378 1.71 -0.53 26.09
N GLY A 379 2.79 -0.17 26.80
CA GLY A 379 3.91 0.55 26.21
C GLY A 379 3.77 2.07 26.27
N ARG A 380 4.58 2.77 25.46
CA ARG A 380 4.62 4.24 25.44
C ARG A 380 3.58 4.78 24.46
N LEU A 381 2.85 5.83 24.88
CA LEU A 381 1.94 6.58 24.03
C LEU A 381 2.62 7.87 23.55
N GLU A 382 2.77 8.00 22.23
CA GLU A 382 3.26 9.21 21.59
C GLU A 382 2.10 9.99 20.97
N LEU A 383 2.07 11.30 21.22
CA LEU A 383 1.05 12.22 20.74
C LEU A 383 1.72 13.37 19.98
N MET A 384 1.32 13.59 18.75
CA MET A 384 1.80 14.68 17.91
C MET A 384 0.61 15.50 17.41
N PHE A 385 0.59 16.79 17.76
CA PHE A 385 -0.46 17.74 17.39
C PHE A 385 0.00 18.63 16.25
N ASP A 386 -0.80 18.74 15.18
CA ASP A 386 -0.62 19.68 14.09
C ASP A 386 -1.82 20.65 14.04
N PHE A 387 -1.53 21.92 14.20
CA PHE A 387 -2.51 23.01 14.21
C PHE A 387 -2.79 23.59 12.82
N GLY A 388 -2.28 22.99 11.76
CA GLY A 388 -2.57 23.38 10.38
C GLY A 388 -2.01 24.74 9.98
N GLY A 389 -0.82 25.07 10.46
CA GLY A 389 -0.03 26.20 9.98
C GLY A 389 0.35 26.07 8.48
N PRO A 390 0.95 27.10 7.86
CA PRO A 390 1.45 26.97 6.49
C PRO A 390 2.46 25.82 6.44
N LEU A 391 2.26 24.91 5.48
CA LEU A 391 3.19 23.80 5.29
C LEU A 391 4.62 24.37 5.14
N PRO A 392 5.62 23.82 5.84
CA PRO A 392 7.00 24.19 5.61
C PRO A 392 7.30 23.96 4.13
N GLN A 393 7.83 24.98 3.45
CA GLN A 393 8.32 24.81 2.09
C GLN A 393 9.40 23.74 2.14
N ILE A 394 9.11 22.59 1.58
CA ILE A 394 10.13 21.56 1.35
C ILE A 394 11.09 22.20 0.36
N ALA A 395 12.27 22.59 0.86
CA ALA A 395 13.35 23.00 -0.01
C ALA A 395 13.60 21.88 -1.00
N SER A 396 13.34 22.16 -2.28
CA SER A 396 13.74 21.27 -3.38
C SER A 396 15.27 21.25 -3.41
N GLU A 397 15.88 20.20 -2.85
CA GLU A 397 17.27 19.84 -3.17
C GLU A 397 17.38 19.11 -4.50
#